data_bb80c9bbbdc8ec93cc8ecf23002329e0
#
_entry.id   bb80c9bbbdc8ec93cc8ecf23002329e0
#
_cell.length_a   1.000
_cell.length_b   1.000
_cell.length_c   1.000
_cell.angle_alpha   90.00
_cell.angle_beta   90.00
_cell.angle_gamma   90.00
#
_symmetry.space_group_name_H-M   'P 1'
#
loop_
_entity.id
_entity.type
_entity.pdbx_description
1 polymer ?
#
loop_
_entity_poly.entity_id
_entity_poly.type
_entity_poly.pdbx_seq_one_letter_code
_entity_poly.pdbx_strand_id
1 'polypeptide(L)'
;IVLLLIVLVSMAVFRSPAVALMPDVTLKPLRSKANAVINLMGSAGGILVLALGMVFATSAVRNSLMSYTGYFAVIAAIMLVALVIFMLTVREKEWAYEMQQQAVALGIEEETQEQEEAEGGRKLSVDEVRSLILLLLSIVLWFFGYNAVTSKYSVYASNILHKDYN
;
A
#
# COMPACT_ATOMS: atom_id res chain seq x y z
N ILE A 1 -13.07 -10.10 -17.70
CA ILE A 1 -13.71 -9.73 -16.43
C ILE A 1 -13.30 -10.72 -15.33
N VAL A 2 -13.46 -12.04 -15.53
CA VAL A 2 -13.12 -13.07 -14.52
C VAL A 2 -11.64 -12.99 -14.09
N LEU A 3 -10.71 -12.91 -15.03
CA LEU A 3 -9.27 -12.77 -14.73
C LEU A 3 -8.96 -11.50 -13.94
N LEU A 4 -9.60 -10.38 -14.27
CA LEU A 4 -9.46 -9.14 -13.54
C LEU A 4 -9.94 -9.28 -12.08
N LEU A 5 -11.05 -9.94 -11.87
CA LEU A 5 -11.60 -10.20 -10.54
C LEU A 5 -10.67 -11.08 -9.71
N ILE A 6 -10.08 -12.12 -10.31
CA ILE A 6 -9.07 -12.97 -9.66
C ILE A 6 -7.86 -12.15 -9.23
N VAL A 7 -7.36 -11.27 -10.10
CA VAL A 7 -6.23 -10.37 -9.77
C VAL A 7 -6.58 -9.44 -8.62
N LEU A 8 -7.77 -8.82 -8.64
CA LEU A 8 -8.21 -7.91 -7.57
C LEU A 8 -8.35 -8.63 -6.23
N VAL A 9 -8.92 -9.83 -6.21
CA VAL A 9 -9.04 -10.64 -4.99
C VAL A 9 -7.66 -11.04 -4.47
N SER A 10 -6.77 -11.49 -5.35
CA SER A 10 -5.39 -11.84 -4.98
C SER A 10 -4.63 -10.66 -4.38
N MET A 11 -4.80 -9.46 -4.97
CA MET A 11 -4.22 -8.22 -4.43
C MET A 11 -4.80 -7.86 -3.07
N ALA A 12 -6.10 -8.02 -2.86
CA ALA A 12 -6.74 -7.74 -1.58
C ALA A 12 -6.25 -8.69 -0.48
N VAL A 13 -6.13 -9.98 -0.79
CA VAL A 13 -5.61 -11.00 0.14
C VAL A 13 -4.14 -10.75 0.50
N PHE A 14 -3.31 -10.39 -0.48
CA PHE A 14 -1.90 -10.11 -0.26
C PHE A 14 -1.67 -8.82 0.54
N ARG A 15 -2.49 -7.79 0.30
CA ARG A 15 -2.30 -6.47 0.90
C ARG A 15 -2.37 -6.48 2.42
N SER A 16 -3.29 -7.25 2.99
CA SER A 16 -3.50 -7.29 4.44
C SER A 16 -2.25 -7.75 5.21
N PRO A 17 -1.67 -8.94 4.96
CA PRO A 17 -0.47 -9.37 5.64
C PRO A 17 0.76 -8.50 5.30
N ALA A 18 0.86 -8.00 4.07
CA ALA A 18 1.97 -7.14 3.69
C ALA A 18 2.00 -5.80 4.46
N VAL A 19 0.83 -5.22 4.74
CA VAL A 19 0.73 -4.00 5.55
C VAL A 19 0.92 -4.30 7.03
N ALA A 20 0.44 -5.44 7.53
CA ALA A 20 0.60 -5.86 8.93
C ALA A 20 2.06 -6.13 9.31
N LEU A 21 2.88 -6.61 8.38
CA LEU A 21 4.29 -6.91 8.63
C LEU A 21 5.07 -5.72 9.22
N MET A 22 4.79 -4.50 8.77
CA MET A 22 5.53 -3.31 9.23
C MET A 22 5.37 -3.05 10.74
N PRO A 23 4.16 -2.97 11.31
CA PRO A 23 4.01 -2.79 12.75
C PRO A 23 4.51 -4.00 13.56
N ASP A 24 4.52 -5.21 12.99
CA ASP A 24 4.96 -6.43 13.69
C ASP A 24 6.47 -6.50 13.88
N VAL A 25 7.24 -5.86 12.99
CA VAL A 25 8.72 -5.85 13.07
C VAL A 25 9.29 -4.48 13.44
N THR A 26 8.46 -3.49 13.77
CA THR A 26 8.92 -2.11 14.01
C THR A 26 8.47 -1.61 15.37
N LEU A 27 9.41 -1.11 16.17
CA LEU A 27 9.15 -0.45 17.45
C LEU A 27 8.13 0.69 17.30
N LYS A 28 7.22 0.83 18.25
CA LYS A 28 6.15 1.86 18.23
C LYS A 28 6.65 3.27 17.88
N PRO A 29 7.73 3.81 18.49
CA PRO A 29 8.22 5.15 18.17
C PRO A 29 8.73 5.31 16.74
N LEU A 30 9.15 4.22 16.09
CA LEU A 30 9.69 4.22 14.72
C LEU A 30 8.66 3.94 13.64
N ARG A 31 7.43 3.55 14.00
CA ARG A 31 6.36 3.21 13.03
C ARG A 31 6.05 4.34 12.06
N SER A 32 6.09 5.58 12.52
CA SER A 32 5.87 6.75 11.64
C SER A 32 6.95 6.87 10.57
N LYS A 33 8.21 6.67 10.93
CA LYS A 33 9.34 6.68 9.98
C LYS A 33 9.27 5.50 9.02
N ALA A 34 8.96 4.31 9.52
CA ALA A 34 8.77 3.11 8.68
C ALA A 34 7.65 3.31 7.66
N ASN A 35 6.51 3.87 8.08
CA ASN A 35 5.40 4.18 7.18
C ASN A 35 5.80 5.20 6.10
N ALA A 36 6.60 6.20 6.43
CA ALA A 36 7.12 7.16 5.44
C ALA A 36 7.99 6.45 4.37
N VAL A 37 8.85 5.51 4.79
CA VAL A 37 9.69 4.72 3.87
C VAL A 37 8.83 3.85 2.96
N ILE A 38 7.80 3.17 3.49
CA ILE A 38 6.87 2.35 2.70
C ILE A 38 6.16 3.18 1.64
N ASN A 39 5.66 4.37 2.00
CA ASN A 39 5.00 5.27 1.06
C ASN A 39 5.96 5.77 -0.03
N LEU A 40 7.22 6.07 0.35
CA LEU A 40 8.26 6.46 -0.61
C LEU A 40 8.56 5.32 -1.60
N MET A 41 8.70 4.09 -1.11
CA MET A 41 8.91 2.91 -1.96
C MET A 41 7.70 2.64 -2.87
N GLY A 42 6.48 2.83 -2.38
CA GLY A 42 5.27 2.75 -3.20
C GLY A 42 5.27 3.76 -4.34
N SER A 43 5.67 5.00 -4.08
CA SER A 43 5.81 6.05 -5.09
C SER A 43 6.90 5.72 -6.10
N ALA A 44 8.06 5.21 -5.64
CA ALA A 44 9.15 4.76 -6.52
C ALA A 44 8.70 3.62 -7.44
N GLY A 45 7.92 2.67 -6.92
CA GLY A 45 7.30 1.61 -7.73
C GLY A 45 6.38 2.16 -8.81
N GLY A 46 5.57 3.17 -8.48
CA GLY A 46 4.72 3.87 -9.45
C GLY A 46 5.52 4.54 -10.57
N ILE A 47 6.61 5.23 -10.23
CA ILE A 47 7.51 5.85 -11.23
C ILE A 47 8.15 4.79 -12.12
N LEU A 48 8.58 3.66 -11.57
CA LEU A 48 9.15 2.56 -12.33
C LEU A 48 8.15 2.00 -13.36
N VAL A 49 6.90 1.79 -12.97
CA VAL A 49 5.84 1.31 -13.87
C VAL A 49 5.57 2.33 -14.99
N LEU A 50 5.56 3.64 -14.68
CA LEU A 50 5.42 4.68 -15.69
C LEU A 50 6.60 4.70 -16.66
N ALA A 51 7.83 4.59 -16.16
CA ALA A 51 9.02 4.51 -17.00
C ALA A 51 9.01 3.29 -17.94
N LEU A 52 8.59 2.14 -17.44
CA LEU A 52 8.37 0.93 -18.27
C LEU A 52 7.30 1.18 -19.33
N GLY A 53 6.21 1.88 -18.98
CA GLY A 53 5.18 2.27 -19.93
C GLY A 53 5.72 3.11 -21.09
N MET A 54 6.65 4.03 -20.83
CA MET A 54 7.32 4.82 -21.86
C MET A 54 8.20 3.94 -22.76
N VAL A 55 8.98 3.02 -22.17
CA VAL A 55 9.86 2.11 -22.93
C VAL A 55 9.05 1.22 -23.88
N PHE A 56 7.92 0.69 -23.39
CA PHE A 56 7.02 -0.13 -24.21
C PHE A 56 6.10 0.68 -25.13
N ALA A 57 6.26 2.02 -25.17
CA ALA A 57 5.49 2.94 -26.02
C ALA A 57 3.98 2.68 -25.98
N THR A 58 3.42 2.62 -24.77
CA THR A 58 1.99 2.41 -24.55
C THR A 58 1.15 3.65 -24.89
N SER A 59 1.49 4.38 -25.95
CA SER A 59 0.76 5.58 -26.37
C SER A 59 -0.61 5.26 -27.00
N ALA A 60 -1.57 6.16 -26.81
CA ALA A 60 -2.99 5.95 -27.13
C ALA A 60 -3.27 5.52 -28.57
N VAL A 61 -2.50 6.00 -29.56
CA VAL A 61 -2.69 5.67 -30.99
C VAL A 61 -2.21 4.25 -31.32
N ARG A 62 -1.22 3.74 -30.61
CA ARG A 62 -0.69 2.38 -30.78
C ARG A 62 -1.45 1.34 -29.95
N ASN A 63 -2.18 1.76 -28.94
CA ASN A 63 -2.83 0.89 -27.97
C ASN A 63 -3.86 -0.09 -28.56
N SER A 64 -4.55 0.27 -29.63
CA SER A 64 -5.54 -0.60 -30.27
C SER A 64 -4.93 -1.80 -31.02
N LEU A 65 -3.64 -1.75 -31.32
CA LEU A 65 -2.92 -2.74 -32.12
C LEU A 65 -1.79 -3.45 -31.36
N MET A 66 -1.46 -3.02 -30.13
CA MET A 66 -0.36 -3.61 -29.35
C MET A 66 -0.79 -4.77 -28.46
N SER A 67 0.03 -5.80 -28.44
CA SER A 67 -0.05 -6.87 -27.45
C SER A 67 0.60 -6.38 -26.15
N TYR A 68 -0.20 -6.12 -25.13
CA TYR A 68 0.27 -5.78 -23.78
C TYR A 68 0.98 -6.97 -23.06
N THR A 69 1.03 -8.13 -23.70
CA THR A 69 1.59 -9.35 -23.10
C THR A 69 3.03 -9.16 -22.64
N GLY A 70 3.85 -8.53 -23.48
CA GLY A 70 5.27 -8.27 -23.15
C GLY A 70 5.41 -7.32 -21.94
N TYR A 71 4.64 -6.25 -21.91
CA TYR A 71 4.62 -5.28 -20.81
C TYR A 71 4.24 -5.94 -19.49
N PHE A 72 3.11 -6.66 -19.46
CA PHE A 72 2.67 -7.36 -18.26
C PHE A 72 3.59 -8.52 -17.87
N ALA A 73 4.22 -9.19 -18.83
CA ALA A 73 5.21 -10.24 -18.54
C ALA A 73 6.45 -9.68 -17.83
N VAL A 74 6.94 -8.51 -18.23
CA VAL A 74 8.07 -7.84 -17.56
C VAL A 74 7.69 -7.40 -16.15
N ILE A 75 6.50 -6.80 -15.96
CA ILE A 75 6.02 -6.43 -14.61
C ILE A 75 5.89 -7.66 -13.73
N ALA A 76 5.28 -8.75 -14.23
CA ALA A 76 5.14 -10.00 -13.49
C ALA A 76 6.51 -10.60 -13.12
N ALA A 77 7.48 -10.56 -14.03
CA ALA A 77 8.84 -11.02 -13.75
C ALA A 77 9.52 -10.20 -12.64
N ILE A 78 9.39 -8.86 -12.68
CA ILE A 78 9.91 -7.98 -11.62
C ILE A 78 9.25 -8.31 -10.28
N MET A 79 7.93 -8.49 -10.25
CA MET A 79 7.20 -8.85 -9.03
C MET A 79 7.65 -10.20 -8.48
N LEU A 80 7.84 -11.22 -9.34
CA LEU A 80 8.33 -12.53 -8.91
C LEU A 80 9.75 -12.46 -8.35
N VAL A 81 10.66 -11.75 -9.02
CA VAL A 81 12.02 -11.54 -8.52
C VAL A 81 12.01 -10.80 -7.18
N ALA A 82 11.23 -9.75 -7.03
CA ALA A 82 11.08 -9.03 -5.78
C ALA A 82 10.52 -9.93 -4.66
N LEU A 83 9.53 -10.77 -4.97
CA LEU A 83 8.98 -11.74 -4.03
C LEU A 83 10.01 -12.76 -3.57
N VAL A 84 10.81 -13.30 -4.51
CA VAL A 84 11.88 -14.26 -4.17
C VAL A 84 12.93 -13.60 -3.28
N ILE A 85 13.38 -12.39 -3.62
CA ILE A 85 14.31 -11.61 -2.78
C ILE A 85 13.73 -11.39 -1.39
N PHE A 86 12.46 -11.00 -1.30
CA PHE A 86 11.76 -10.80 -0.04
C PHE A 86 11.76 -12.09 0.80
N MET A 87 11.35 -13.21 0.23
CA MET A 87 11.29 -14.49 0.94
C MET A 87 12.66 -14.99 1.42
N LEU A 88 13.72 -14.68 0.67
CA LEU A 88 15.10 -15.08 1.04
C LEU A 88 15.72 -14.13 2.08
N THR A 89 15.31 -12.88 2.10
CA THR A 89 15.96 -11.84 2.94
C THR A 89 15.20 -11.57 4.23
N VAL A 90 13.85 -11.62 4.20
CA VAL A 90 13.02 -11.26 5.35
C VAL A 90 12.83 -12.45 6.28
N ARG A 91 13.36 -12.33 7.49
CA ARG A 91 13.22 -13.30 8.57
C ARG A 91 12.28 -12.74 9.63
N GLU A 92 10.99 -12.74 9.29
CA GLU A 92 9.94 -12.11 10.11
C GLU A 92 10.01 -12.53 11.58
N LYS A 93 10.14 -13.84 11.86
CA LYS A 93 10.18 -14.37 13.23
C LYS A 93 11.36 -13.86 14.05
N GLU A 94 12.54 -13.79 13.42
CA GLU A 94 13.76 -13.30 14.08
C GLU A 94 13.63 -11.80 14.38
N TRP A 95 13.19 -11.03 13.40
CA TRP A 95 13.03 -9.58 13.54
C TRP A 95 11.92 -9.19 14.51
N ALA A 96 10.80 -9.92 14.53
CA ALA A 96 9.75 -9.71 15.51
C ALA A 96 10.24 -10.01 16.93
N TYR A 97 11.02 -11.08 17.10
CA TYR A 97 11.62 -11.43 18.39
C TYR A 97 12.64 -10.38 18.86
N GLU A 98 13.53 -9.93 17.96
CA GLU A 98 14.49 -8.85 18.28
C GLU A 98 13.79 -7.55 18.63
N MET A 99 12.73 -7.20 17.92
CA MET A 99 11.89 -6.02 18.21
C MET A 99 11.28 -6.13 19.60
N GLN A 100 10.74 -7.28 19.96
CA GLN A 100 10.14 -7.52 21.26
C GLN A 100 11.18 -7.41 22.39
N GLN A 101 12.36 -8.00 22.23
CA GLN A 101 13.45 -7.85 23.20
C GLN A 101 13.87 -6.39 23.39
N GLN A 102 13.97 -5.63 22.28
CA GLN A 102 14.31 -4.21 22.35
C GLN A 102 13.19 -3.39 22.99
N ALA A 103 11.93 -3.73 22.76
CA ALA A 103 10.78 -3.07 23.37
C ALA A 103 10.78 -3.25 24.89
N VAL A 104 11.03 -4.48 25.37
CA VAL A 104 11.20 -4.77 26.81
C VAL A 104 12.39 -4.01 27.40
N ALA A 105 13.56 -4.05 26.72
CA ALA A 105 14.76 -3.37 27.20
C ALA A 105 14.61 -1.85 27.31
N LEU A 106 13.73 -1.26 26.51
CA LEU A 106 13.41 0.17 26.49
C LEU A 106 12.20 0.54 27.37
N GLY A 107 11.56 -0.43 28.01
CA GLY A 107 10.36 -0.23 28.85
C GLY A 107 9.09 0.15 28.05
N ILE A 108 9.12 0.03 26.73
CA ILE A 108 8.02 0.43 25.85
C ILE A 108 6.84 -0.56 25.92
N GLU A 109 7.13 -1.82 26.23
CA GLU A 109 6.09 -2.86 26.38
C GLU A 109 5.26 -2.72 27.64
N GLU A 110 5.88 -2.34 28.76
CA GLU A 110 5.16 -2.14 30.03
C GLU A 110 4.12 -1.02 29.90
N GLU A 111 4.53 0.13 29.35
CA GLU A 111 3.61 1.24 29.06
C GLU A 111 2.47 0.84 28.11
N THR A 112 2.74 -0.11 27.21
CA THR A 112 1.77 -0.57 26.20
C THR A 112 0.77 -1.53 26.80
N GLN A 113 1.22 -2.48 27.63
CA GLN A 113 0.35 -3.46 28.28
C GLN A 113 -0.56 -2.76 29.28
N GLU A 114 -0.05 -1.82 30.05
CA GLU A 114 -0.84 -1.00 30.96
C GLU A 114 -1.92 -0.19 30.22
N GLN A 115 -1.59 0.37 29.02
CA GLN A 115 -2.56 1.08 28.21
C GLN A 115 -3.60 0.16 27.57
N GLU A 116 -3.17 -1.00 27.04
CA GLU A 116 -4.08 -1.98 26.42
C GLU A 116 -4.99 -2.64 27.46
N GLU A 117 -4.50 -2.92 28.66
CA GLU A 117 -5.32 -3.42 29.77
C GLU A 117 -6.32 -2.37 30.28
N ALA A 118 -5.91 -1.09 30.32
CA ALA A 118 -6.79 0.00 30.69
C ALA A 118 -7.88 0.27 29.64
N GLU A 119 -7.57 0.08 28.36
CA GLU A 119 -8.49 0.29 27.23
C GLU A 119 -9.30 -0.96 26.87
N GLY A 120 -8.75 -2.15 27.06
CA GLY A 120 -9.33 -3.42 26.57
C GLY A 120 -10.67 -3.83 27.19
N GLY A 121 -11.07 -3.19 28.28
CA GLY A 121 -12.39 -3.40 28.92
C GLY A 121 -13.34 -2.21 28.83
N ARG A 122 -12.88 -1.08 28.30
CA ARG A 122 -13.64 0.16 28.24
C ARG A 122 -14.55 0.18 27.02
N LYS A 123 -15.85 0.27 27.23
CA LYS A 123 -16.79 0.60 26.15
C LYS A 123 -16.56 2.04 25.71
N LEU A 124 -16.38 2.24 24.42
CA LEU A 124 -16.29 3.57 23.83
C LEU A 124 -17.51 4.41 24.23
N SER A 125 -17.26 5.63 24.65
CA SER A 125 -18.33 6.60 24.90
C SER A 125 -19.03 6.98 23.57
N VAL A 126 -20.24 7.51 23.67
CA VAL A 126 -21.00 7.91 22.48
C VAL A 126 -20.23 8.96 21.64
N ASP A 127 -19.51 9.87 22.32
CA ASP A 127 -18.72 10.90 21.66
C ASP A 127 -17.47 10.33 20.98
N GLU A 128 -16.83 9.33 21.57
CA GLU A 128 -15.70 8.59 20.96
C GLU A 128 -16.13 7.82 19.72
N VAL A 129 -17.29 7.14 19.78
CA VAL A 129 -17.88 6.46 18.61
C VAL A 129 -18.21 7.45 17.50
N ARG A 130 -18.82 8.61 17.86
CA ARG A 130 -19.13 9.66 16.90
C ARG A 130 -17.87 10.21 16.23
N SER A 131 -16.83 10.47 16.99
CA SER A 131 -15.54 10.94 16.48
C SER A 131 -14.91 9.91 15.54
N LEU A 132 -14.95 8.63 15.91
CA LEU A 132 -14.47 7.53 15.06
C LEU A 132 -15.24 7.46 13.74
N ILE A 133 -16.57 7.52 13.78
CA ILE A 133 -17.40 7.51 12.58
C ILE A 133 -17.11 8.71 11.67
N LEU A 134 -16.97 9.91 12.24
CA LEU A 134 -16.64 11.10 11.48
C LEU A 134 -15.26 11.02 10.83
N LEU A 135 -14.28 10.47 11.54
CA LEU A 135 -12.93 10.23 11.02
C LEU A 135 -12.96 9.23 9.86
N LEU A 136 -13.64 8.09 10.03
CA LEU A 136 -13.80 7.09 8.97
C LEU A 136 -14.54 7.66 7.75
N LEU A 137 -15.59 8.45 7.96
CA LEU A 137 -16.32 9.11 6.89
C LEU A 137 -15.44 10.12 6.14
N SER A 138 -14.62 10.88 6.85
CA SER A 138 -13.64 11.78 6.25
C SER A 138 -12.65 11.06 5.34
N ILE A 139 -12.13 9.91 5.78
CA ILE A 139 -11.23 9.07 4.98
C ILE A 139 -11.94 8.56 3.73
N VAL A 140 -13.17 8.07 3.87
CA VAL A 140 -13.98 7.59 2.73
C VAL A 140 -14.20 8.70 1.70
N LEU A 141 -14.60 9.90 2.14
CA LEU A 141 -14.83 11.06 1.28
C LEU A 141 -13.54 11.50 0.58
N TRP A 142 -12.42 11.48 1.30
CA TRP A 142 -11.09 11.77 0.72
C TRP A 142 -10.75 10.80 -0.41
N PHE A 143 -10.83 9.49 -0.16
CA PHE A 143 -10.55 8.48 -1.18
C PHE A 143 -11.53 8.52 -2.34
N PHE A 144 -12.80 8.82 -2.08
CA PHE A 144 -13.79 8.99 -3.12
C PHE A 144 -13.44 10.17 -4.05
N GLY A 145 -13.13 11.34 -3.48
CA GLY A 145 -12.68 12.50 -4.25
C GLY A 145 -11.40 12.24 -5.03
N TYR A 146 -10.39 11.65 -4.39
CA TYR A 146 -9.15 11.28 -5.03
C TYR A 146 -9.36 10.35 -6.22
N ASN A 147 -10.12 9.26 -6.06
CA ASN A 147 -10.39 8.31 -7.13
C ASN A 147 -11.24 8.91 -8.26
N ALA A 148 -12.19 9.79 -7.94
CA ALA A 148 -12.99 10.48 -8.94
C ALA A 148 -12.13 11.35 -9.86
N VAL A 149 -11.18 12.09 -9.29
CA VAL A 149 -10.26 12.93 -10.06
C VAL A 149 -9.27 12.08 -10.85
N THR A 150 -8.58 11.14 -10.21
CA THR A 150 -7.51 10.35 -10.85
C THR A 150 -8.05 9.47 -11.97
N SER A 151 -9.25 8.89 -11.82
CA SER A 151 -9.86 8.05 -12.87
C SER A 151 -10.26 8.83 -14.12
N LYS A 152 -10.52 10.13 -14.01
CA LYS A 152 -10.93 11.00 -15.13
C LYS A 152 -9.81 11.89 -15.66
N TYR A 153 -8.72 12.00 -14.90
CA TYR A 153 -7.64 12.90 -15.25
C TYR A 153 -7.04 12.59 -16.62
N SER A 154 -6.83 11.32 -16.94
CA SER A 154 -6.27 10.92 -18.21
C SER A 154 -7.20 11.24 -19.39
N VAL A 155 -8.50 11.01 -19.24
CA VAL A 155 -9.50 11.37 -20.25
C VAL A 155 -9.58 12.88 -20.45
N TYR A 156 -9.47 13.66 -19.37
CA TYR A 156 -9.43 15.11 -19.41
C TYR A 156 -8.17 15.61 -20.15
N ALA A 157 -7.00 15.06 -19.85
CA ALA A 157 -5.73 15.42 -20.48
C ALA A 157 -5.74 15.17 -21.99
N SER A 158 -6.29 14.03 -22.43
CA SER A 158 -6.40 13.68 -23.83
C SER A 158 -7.42 14.55 -24.59
N ASN A 159 -8.63 14.71 -24.04
CA ASN A 159 -9.72 15.35 -24.78
C ASN A 159 -9.71 16.88 -24.72
N ILE A 160 -9.22 17.47 -23.62
CA ILE A 160 -9.29 18.92 -23.41
C ILE A 160 -7.93 19.59 -23.56
N LEU A 161 -6.87 18.97 -23.02
CA LEU A 161 -5.53 19.53 -23.14
C LEU A 161 -4.81 19.10 -24.43
N HIS A 162 -5.43 18.23 -25.23
CA HIS A 162 -4.85 17.67 -26.46
C HIS A 162 -3.40 17.15 -26.25
N LYS A 163 -3.13 16.64 -25.06
CA LYS A 163 -1.85 16.01 -24.72
C LYS A 163 -2.01 14.51 -24.76
N ASP A 164 -1.21 13.88 -25.60
CA ASP A 164 -1.10 12.43 -25.62
C ASP A 164 -0.48 11.92 -24.31
N TYR A 165 -0.91 10.72 -23.91
CA TYR A 165 -0.44 10.06 -22.70
C TYR A 165 1.01 9.57 -22.87
N ASN A 166 1.98 10.43 -22.72
CA ASN A 166 3.39 10.04 -22.60
C ASN A 166 3.99 10.64 -21.34
#